data_15f331dc87a3a7f4e72b5ce5158931de
#
_entry.id   15f331dc87a3a7f4e72b5ce5158931de
#
_cell.length_a   1.000
_cell.length_b   1.000
_cell.length_c   1.000
_cell.angle_alpha   90.00
_cell.angle_beta   90.00
_cell.angle_gamma   90.00
#
_symmetry.space_group_name_H-M   'P 1'
#
loop_
_entity.id
_entity.type
_entity.pdbx_description
1 polymer ?
#
loop_
_entity_poly.entity_id
_entity_poly.type
_entity_poly.pdbx_seq_one_letter_code
_entity_poly.pdbx_strand_id
1 'polypeptide(L)'
;QGWDVTVVRRSDYVKDGLKEWKGVRLVTLPSPKRKSFEAIIHTFRAINEARRLGADILHVHAIGPALLVPYAKMLGMKVVFTHHGPDYDRDKWGLAAKTMLKLGERMGCMFADDVIVISDVIRNLVRQKYGRTSRVHLIYNGVSQPEICDEPEYFEELGIEKGKYILGMCRFVPEKNLHHLVEAFIQMENNESIKLVLAGDTDFEDDYSRSLKETAKANGVVLTGFVKGRKLHSLLTHCRCYCLPSSHEGLPIALLEAMSYGVEVVVSDIPANLEVGLAKDCYFPVGDVGALAQKLDKIAASPLKHVGYDMSKYDWNRIATQVEEVYLTLTAGNSGTHP
;
A
#
# COMPACT_ATOMS: atom_id res chain seq x y z
N GLN A 1 24.23 -1.00 0.30
CA GLN A 1 24.52 -0.12 -0.86
C GLN A 1 25.36 1.12 -0.49
N GLY A 2 25.74 1.29 0.78
CA GLY A 2 26.70 2.33 1.22
C GLY A 2 26.15 3.76 1.36
N TRP A 3 24.82 3.94 1.30
CA TRP A 3 24.18 5.24 1.54
C TRP A 3 23.98 5.51 3.02
N ASP A 4 24.27 6.74 3.49
CA ASP A 4 23.84 7.22 4.80
C ASP A 4 22.39 7.68 4.73
N VAL A 5 21.48 6.87 5.26
CA VAL A 5 20.05 7.12 5.18
C VAL A 5 19.52 7.65 6.52
N THR A 6 18.84 8.78 6.49
CA THR A 6 18.13 9.34 7.64
C THR A 6 16.64 9.40 7.37
N VAL A 7 15.83 8.79 8.22
CA VAL A 7 14.38 8.88 8.17
C VAL A 7 13.87 9.84 9.22
N VAL A 8 13.12 10.85 8.77
CA VAL A 8 12.46 11.81 9.67
C VAL A 8 11.03 11.34 9.95
N ARG A 9 10.72 11.09 11.21
CA ARG A 9 9.45 10.51 11.67
C ARG A 9 8.74 11.40 12.68
N ARG A 10 7.43 11.21 12.85
CA ARG A 10 6.57 11.99 13.76
C ARG A 10 6.55 11.36 15.15
N SER A 11 6.73 12.18 16.20
CA SER A 11 6.73 11.73 17.60
C SER A 11 5.41 11.08 18.03
N ASP A 12 4.28 11.54 17.49
CA ASP A 12 2.96 11.06 17.92
C ASP A 12 2.63 9.65 17.43
N TYR A 13 3.30 9.20 16.35
CA TYR A 13 3.11 7.87 15.76
C TYR A 13 4.15 6.84 16.21
N VAL A 14 5.23 7.29 16.86
CA VAL A 14 6.35 6.42 17.23
C VAL A 14 6.71 6.64 18.69
N LYS A 15 6.54 5.60 19.49
CA LYS A 15 6.82 5.59 20.95
C LYS A 15 8.02 4.72 21.34
N ASP A 16 8.74 4.17 20.37
CA ASP A 16 9.81 3.17 20.59
C ASP A 16 11.13 3.75 21.10
N GLY A 17 11.32 5.08 21.04
CA GLY A 17 12.56 5.75 21.43
C GLY A 17 13.78 5.41 20.58
N LEU A 18 13.64 4.62 19.51
CA LEU A 18 14.74 4.21 18.64
C LEU A 18 15.37 5.40 17.93
N LYS A 19 16.70 5.44 17.91
CA LYS A 19 17.48 6.43 17.14
C LYS A 19 18.05 5.86 15.86
N GLU A 20 18.03 4.55 15.73
CA GLU A 20 18.52 3.81 14.58
C GLU A 20 17.71 2.52 14.40
N TRP A 21 17.55 2.08 13.16
CA TRP A 21 16.96 0.79 12.83
C TRP A 21 17.65 0.20 11.59
N LYS A 22 18.28 -0.96 11.73
CA LYS A 22 19.00 -1.66 10.65
C LYS A 22 19.99 -0.77 9.88
N GLY A 23 20.76 0.08 10.58
CA GLY A 23 21.72 1.01 9.96
C GLY A 23 21.12 2.31 9.44
N VAL A 24 19.80 2.51 9.55
CA VAL A 24 19.10 3.74 9.16
C VAL A 24 18.96 4.66 10.37
N ARG A 25 19.46 5.89 10.28
CA ARG A 25 19.28 6.90 11.33
C ARG A 25 17.81 7.35 11.40
N LEU A 26 17.27 7.44 12.62
CA LEU A 26 15.89 7.86 12.87
C LEU A 26 15.85 9.18 13.63
N VAL A 27 15.32 10.22 13.01
CA VAL A 27 15.12 11.54 13.62
C VAL A 27 13.64 11.73 13.90
N THR A 28 13.29 11.87 15.18
CA THR A 28 11.90 12.06 15.61
C THR A 28 11.64 13.55 15.84
N LEU A 29 10.71 14.12 15.09
CA LEU A 29 10.30 15.51 15.21
C LEU A 29 8.89 15.64 15.78
N PRO A 30 8.63 16.62 16.66
CA PRO A 30 7.30 16.86 17.18
C PRO A 30 6.38 17.40 16.08
N SER A 31 5.12 16.95 16.09
CA SER A 31 4.05 17.45 15.23
C SER A 31 2.87 17.95 16.07
N PRO A 32 2.14 18.99 15.64
CA PRO A 32 0.97 19.45 16.36
C PRO A 32 -0.19 18.47 16.17
N LYS A 33 -0.99 18.21 17.21
CA LYS A 33 -2.15 17.29 17.20
C LYS A 33 -3.36 17.80 16.39
N ARG A 34 -3.17 18.63 15.36
CA ARG A 34 -4.26 19.16 14.51
C ARG A 34 -4.29 18.41 13.17
N LYS A 35 -5.29 17.55 12.96
CA LYS A 35 -5.45 16.64 11.81
C LYS A 35 -5.14 17.22 10.41
N SER A 36 -5.40 18.50 10.16
CA SER A 36 -5.25 19.10 8.82
C SER A 36 -3.89 19.74 8.56
N PHE A 37 -3.19 20.22 9.58
CA PHE A 37 -1.91 20.96 9.44
C PHE A 37 -0.70 20.16 9.90
N GLU A 38 -0.92 19.05 10.57
CA GLU A 38 0.12 18.20 11.13
C GLU A 38 1.15 17.78 10.07
N ALA A 39 0.67 17.28 8.93
CA ALA A 39 1.53 16.81 7.85
C ALA A 39 2.37 17.95 7.26
N ILE A 40 1.79 19.13 7.06
CA ILE A 40 2.50 20.28 6.48
C ILE A 40 3.59 20.78 7.44
N ILE A 41 3.24 20.97 8.72
CA ILE A 41 4.19 21.47 9.72
C ILE A 41 5.33 20.47 9.93
N HIS A 42 4.99 19.17 9.99
CA HIS A 42 6.01 18.13 10.09
C HIS A 42 6.93 18.15 8.86
N THR A 43 6.38 18.21 7.64
CA THR A 43 7.19 18.23 6.41
C THR A 43 8.08 19.47 6.35
N PHE A 44 7.58 20.66 6.77
CA PHE A 44 8.39 21.84 6.86
C PHE A 44 9.58 21.66 7.81
N ARG A 45 9.34 21.10 9.00
CA ARG A 45 10.41 20.80 9.97
C ARG A 45 11.38 19.76 9.42
N ALA A 46 10.88 18.71 8.74
CA ALA A 46 11.69 17.66 8.14
C ALA A 46 12.62 18.19 7.05
N ILE A 47 12.15 19.10 6.19
CA ILE A 47 12.98 19.76 5.17
C ILE A 47 14.11 20.56 5.81
N ASN A 48 13.80 21.38 6.84
CA ASN A 48 14.81 22.16 7.53
C ASN A 48 15.82 21.29 8.27
N GLU A 49 15.37 20.18 8.86
CA GLU A 49 16.27 19.20 9.49
C GLU A 49 17.16 18.49 8.47
N ALA A 50 16.62 18.07 7.33
CA ALA A 50 17.42 17.49 6.24
C ALA A 50 18.50 18.47 5.74
N ARG A 51 18.15 19.75 5.60
CA ARG A 51 19.11 20.79 5.26
C ARG A 51 20.19 20.97 6.36
N ARG A 52 19.79 20.97 7.64
CA ARG A 52 20.72 21.06 8.78
C ARG A 52 21.70 19.90 8.83
N LEU A 53 21.25 18.72 8.43
CA LEU A 53 22.07 17.51 8.34
C LEU A 53 22.97 17.47 7.09
N GLY A 54 22.84 18.44 6.18
CA GLY A 54 23.62 18.49 4.94
C GLY A 54 23.25 17.38 3.96
N ALA A 55 21.97 16.95 3.94
CA ALA A 55 21.53 15.86 3.07
C ALA A 55 21.73 16.23 1.58
N ASP A 56 22.37 15.36 0.82
CA ASP A 56 22.59 15.51 -0.62
C ASP A 56 21.29 15.39 -1.41
N ILE A 57 20.39 14.52 -0.96
CA ILE A 57 19.08 14.27 -1.58
C ILE A 57 17.99 14.28 -0.51
N LEU A 58 16.92 15.00 -0.79
CA LEU A 58 15.67 14.91 -0.05
C LEU A 58 14.69 14.01 -0.81
N HIS A 59 14.33 12.86 -0.25
CA HIS A 59 13.31 12.00 -0.83
C HIS A 59 11.96 12.22 -0.14
N VAL A 60 10.98 12.74 -0.88
CA VAL A 60 9.64 13.06 -0.39
C VAL A 60 8.66 11.98 -0.82
N HIS A 61 7.94 11.39 0.12
CA HIS A 61 6.94 10.36 -0.14
C HIS A 61 5.52 10.91 0.02
N ALA A 62 4.64 10.58 -0.94
CA ALA A 62 3.22 10.92 -1.01
C ALA A 62 2.91 12.40 -1.32
N ILE A 63 1.71 12.61 -1.89
CA ILE A 63 1.28 13.90 -2.43
C ILE A 63 1.06 14.99 -1.37
N GLY A 64 0.73 14.62 -0.13
CA GLY A 64 0.56 15.58 0.96
C GLY A 64 1.87 16.33 1.29
N PRO A 65 2.95 15.63 1.69
CA PRO A 65 4.28 16.22 1.88
C PRO A 65 4.83 16.93 0.65
N ALA A 66 4.51 16.45 -0.56
CA ALA A 66 4.98 17.04 -1.81
C ALA A 66 4.53 18.50 -2.02
N LEU A 67 3.53 18.97 -1.29
CA LEU A 67 3.14 20.41 -1.26
C LEU A 67 4.34 21.34 -0.98
N LEU A 68 5.31 20.90 -0.19
CA LEU A 68 6.48 21.68 0.19
C LEU A 68 7.73 21.42 -0.66
N VAL A 69 7.62 20.66 -1.75
CA VAL A 69 8.73 20.46 -2.69
C VAL A 69 9.29 21.79 -3.23
N PRO A 70 8.46 22.79 -3.64
CA PRO A 70 8.99 24.08 -4.06
C PRO A 70 9.83 24.77 -2.98
N TYR A 71 9.44 24.68 -1.72
CA TYR A 71 10.22 25.23 -0.59
C TYR A 71 11.59 24.54 -0.48
N ALA A 72 11.65 23.21 -0.56
CA ALA A 72 12.91 22.48 -0.57
C ALA A 72 13.80 22.89 -1.76
N LYS A 73 13.22 23.10 -2.95
CA LYS A 73 13.94 23.59 -4.12
C LYS A 73 14.48 25.02 -3.93
N MET A 74 13.71 25.92 -3.31
CA MET A 74 14.20 27.27 -2.95
C MET A 74 15.39 27.25 -1.99
N LEU A 75 15.50 26.21 -1.15
CA LEU A 75 16.65 25.97 -0.28
C LEU A 75 17.84 25.33 -0.99
N GLY A 76 17.76 25.11 -2.31
CA GLY A 76 18.82 24.50 -3.14
C GLY A 76 18.94 22.98 -3.02
N MET A 77 17.95 22.30 -2.42
CA MET A 77 18.00 20.84 -2.24
C MET A 77 17.68 20.11 -3.55
N LYS A 78 18.32 18.94 -3.76
CA LYS A 78 17.93 17.97 -4.76
C LYS A 78 16.78 17.14 -4.22
N VAL A 79 15.68 17.05 -4.97
CA VAL A 79 14.45 16.44 -4.48
C VAL A 79 14.02 15.29 -5.39
N VAL A 80 13.86 14.10 -4.81
CA VAL A 80 13.14 12.96 -5.40
C VAL A 80 11.75 12.92 -4.77
N PHE A 81 10.73 12.73 -5.59
CA PHE A 81 9.35 12.59 -5.13
C PHE A 81 8.79 11.24 -5.52
N THR A 82 8.34 10.42 -4.55
CA THR A 82 7.60 9.18 -4.84
C THR A 82 6.10 9.41 -4.73
N HIS A 83 5.41 9.18 -5.83
CA HIS A 83 3.95 9.26 -5.94
C HIS A 83 3.32 7.89 -5.66
N HIS A 84 2.62 7.76 -4.51
CA HIS A 84 2.00 6.52 -4.06
C HIS A 84 0.52 6.36 -4.47
N GLY A 85 -0.02 7.31 -5.21
CA GLY A 85 -1.40 7.32 -5.68
C GLY A 85 -2.15 8.61 -5.35
N PRO A 86 -3.29 8.84 -6.01
CA PRO A 86 -4.12 10.02 -5.84
C PRO A 86 -5.00 9.91 -4.58
N ASP A 87 -4.40 10.09 -3.39
CA ASP A 87 -5.10 9.98 -2.10
C ASP A 87 -6.34 10.87 -1.97
N TYR A 88 -6.50 11.90 -2.79
CA TYR A 88 -7.67 12.77 -2.82
C TYR A 88 -8.93 12.09 -3.36
N ASP A 89 -8.83 10.96 -4.03
CA ASP A 89 -9.98 10.21 -4.52
C ASP A 89 -10.68 9.42 -3.40
N ARG A 90 -10.07 9.35 -2.22
CA ARG A 90 -10.67 8.72 -1.05
C ARG A 90 -11.75 9.61 -0.41
N ASP A 91 -12.89 9.02 -0.07
CA ASP A 91 -14.07 9.73 0.45
C ASP A 91 -13.86 10.39 1.81
N LYS A 92 -12.89 9.94 2.59
CA LYS A 92 -12.57 10.52 3.92
C LYS A 92 -12.12 11.98 3.89
N TRP A 93 -11.75 12.52 2.73
CA TRP A 93 -11.22 13.87 2.61
C TRP A 93 -12.31 14.89 2.25
N GLY A 94 -12.47 15.92 3.06
CA GLY A 94 -13.29 17.08 2.72
C GLY A 94 -12.68 17.90 1.57
N LEU A 95 -13.47 18.79 0.96
CA LEU A 95 -13.10 19.54 -0.24
C LEU A 95 -11.76 20.31 -0.09
N ALA A 96 -11.53 20.97 1.04
CA ALA A 96 -10.29 21.71 1.30
C ALA A 96 -9.06 20.78 1.33
N ALA A 97 -9.19 19.61 1.96
CA ALA A 97 -8.10 18.63 2.01
C ALA A 97 -7.85 18.02 0.62
N LYS A 98 -8.89 17.70 -0.15
CA LYS A 98 -8.77 17.23 -1.54
C LYS A 98 -8.04 18.26 -2.41
N THR A 99 -8.39 19.54 -2.29
CA THR A 99 -7.71 20.62 -3.02
C THR A 99 -6.24 20.73 -2.65
N MET A 100 -5.92 20.65 -1.36
CA MET A 100 -4.53 20.69 -0.87
C MET A 100 -3.71 19.50 -1.35
N LEU A 101 -4.29 18.28 -1.35
CA LEU A 101 -3.63 17.08 -1.88
C LEU A 101 -3.39 17.18 -3.39
N LYS A 102 -4.35 17.69 -4.17
CA LYS A 102 -4.19 17.96 -5.61
C LYS A 102 -3.10 19.00 -5.87
N LEU A 103 -3.01 20.05 -5.04
CA LEU A 103 -1.93 21.03 -5.13
C LEU A 103 -0.58 20.38 -4.81
N GLY A 104 -0.52 19.55 -3.77
CA GLY A 104 0.71 18.82 -3.41
C GLY A 104 1.18 17.88 -4.52
N GLU A 105 0.26 17.14 -5.15
CA GLU A 105 0.56 16.33 -6.33
C GLU A 105 1.18 17.18 -7.44
N ARG A 106 0.55 18.33 -7.76
CA ARG A 106 1.07 19.26 -8.75
C ARG A 106 2.47 19.77 -8.39
N MET A 107 2.68 20.18 -7.14
CA MET A 107 3.98 20.70 -6.69
C MET A 107 5.07 19.63 -6.78
N GLY A 108 4.79 18.41 -6.32
CA GLY A 108 5.71 17.28 -6.46
C GLY A 108 6.03 16.95 -7.91
N CYS A 109 5.00 16.81 -8.75
CA CYS A 109 5.19 16.46 -10.16
C CYS A 109 5.88 17.55 -10.97
N MET A 110 5.74 18.83 -10.64
CA MET A 110 6.33 19.92 -11.42
C MET A 110 7.73 20.33 -10.94
N PHE A 111 8.02 20.28 -9.65
CA PHE A 111 9.21 20.88 -9.07
C PHE A 111 10.26 19.89 -8.56
N ALA A 112 9.91 18.62 -8.31
CA ALA A 112 10.91 17.62 -7.97
C ALA A 112 11.89 17.40 -9.15
N ASP A 113 13.15 17.12 -8.84
CA ASP A 113 14.15 16.80 -9.85
C ASP A 113 13.79 15.49 -10.55
N ASP A 114 13.48 14.44 -9.78
CA ASP A 114 12.98 13.17 -10.28
C ASP A 114 11.68 12.78 -9.59
N VAL A 115 10.82 12.10 -10.34
CA VAL A 115 9.56 11.52 -9.84
C VAL A 115 9.62 10.01 -9.97
N ILE A 116 9.43 9.32 -8.87
CA ILE A 116 9.20 7.87 -8.86
C ILE A 116 7.69 7.64 -8.78
N VAL A 117 7.19 6.77 -9.63
CA VAL A 117 5.80 6.32 -9.63
C VAL A 117 5.75 4.82 -9.39
N ILE A 118 4.80 4.36 -8.56
CA ILE A 118 4.74 2.96 -8.13
C ILE A 118 3.88 2.07 -9.02
N SER A 119 3.28 2.62 -10.08
CA SER A 119 2.50 1.87 -11.06
C SER A 119 2.42 2.62 -12.39
N ASP A 120 2.14 1.89 -13.47
CA ASP A 120 1.86 2.44 -14.79
C ASP A 120 0.62 3.33 -14.80
N VAL A 121 -0.37 3.00 -13.99
CA VAL A 121 -1.57 3.82 -13.78
C VAL A 121 -1.16 5.22 -13.32
N ILE A 122 -0.28 5.31 -12.31
CA ILE A 122 0.20 6.60 -11.79
C ILE A 122 1.14 7.28 -12.79
N ARG A 123 1.98 6.54 -13.52
CA ARG A 123 2.83 7.08 -14.59
C ARG A 123 1.99 7.78 -15.66
N ASN A 124 0.91 7.13 -16.09
CA ASN A 124 -0.01 7.69 -17.08
C ASN A 124 -0.76 8.91 -16.53
N LEU A 125 -1.17 8.90 -15.26
CA LEU A 125 -1.76 10.06 -14.59
C LEU A 125 -0.80 11.25 -14.61
N VAL A 126 0.46 11.08 -14.22
CA VAL A 126 1.49 12.13 -14.22
C VAL A 126 1.70 12.69 -15.62
N ARG A 127 1.79 11.82 -16.62
CA ARG A 127 1.97 12.23 -18.03
C ARG A 127 0.76 13.02 -18.54
N GLN A 128 -0.45 12.52 -18.32
CA GLN A 128 -1.68 13.14 -18.86
C GLN A 128 -2.02 14.46 -18.16
N LYS A 129 -1.85 14.51 -16.84
CA LYS A 129 -2.29 15.65 -16.03
C LYS A 129 -1.26 16.77 -15.93
N TYR A 130 0.02 16.44 -16.01
CA TYR A 130 1.13 17.40 -15.80
C TYR A 130 2.06 17.52 -17.01
N GLY A 131 1.85 16.74 -18.06
CA GLY A 131 2.71 16.73 -19.25
C GLY A 131 4.14 16.24 -18.99
N ARG A 132 4.42 15.71 -17.78
CA ARG A 132 5.77 15.30 -17.40
C ARG A 132 6.05 13.89 -17.90
N THR A 133 7.02 13.78 -18.82
CA THR A 133 7.47 12.51 -19.41
C THR A 133 8.93 12.20 -19.13
N SER A 134 9.75 13.24 -18.83
CA SER A 134 11.16 13.08 -18.51
C SER A 134 11.38 13.02 -17.00
N ARG A 135 12.40 12.25 -16.59
CA ARG A 135 12.75 12.07 -15.18
C ARG A 135 11.56 11.55 -14.34
N VAL A 136 10.79 10.63 -14.95
CA VAL A 136 9.70 9.88 -14.32
C VAL A 136 10.06 8.40 -14.40
N HIS A 137 10.27 7.78 -13.25
CA HIS A 137 10.76 6.42 -13.12
C HIS A 137 9.66 5.53 -12.57
N LEU A 138 9.33 4.45 -13.31
CA LEU A 138 8.44 3.41 -12.80
C LEU A 138 9.24 2.47 -11.92
N ILE A 139 9.04 2.56 -10.63
CA ILE A 139 9.65 1.70 -9.62
C ILE A 139 8.55 1.22 -8.68
N TYR A 140 8.20 -0.05 -8.77
CA TYR A 140 7.14 -0.64 -7.97
C TYR A 140 7.48 -0.66 -6.47
N ASN A 141 6.49 -0.82 -5.62
CA ASN A 141 6.75 -1.19 -4.22
C ASN A 141 7.11 -2.68 -4.16
N GLY A 142 8.03 -3.02 -3.27
CA GLY A 142 8.43 -4.39 -3.03
C GLY A 142 7.56 -5.10 -2.00
N VAL A 143 7.66 -6.41 -2.00
CA VAL A 143 7.14 -7.28 -0.95
C VAL A 143 8.27 -8.09 -0.33
N SER A 144 8.13 -8.41 0.94
CA SER A 144 9.08 -9.27 1.63
C SER A 144 8.93 -10.72 1.16
N GLN A 145 10.01 -11.49 1.26
CA GLN A 145 9.92 -12.94 1.08
C GLN A 145 8.92 -13.52 2.08
N PRO A 146 8.11 -14.50 1.66
CA PRO A 146 7.11 -15.09 2.52
C PRO A 146 7.76 -15.81 3.71
N GLU A 147 7.24 -15.58 4.90
CA GLU A 147 7.59 -16.33 6.09
C GLU A 147 6.53 -17.40 6.32
N ILE A 148 6.82 -18.62 5.92
CA ILE A 148 5.89 -19.75 6.08
C ILE A 148 5.76 -20.04 7.58
N CYS A 149 4.58 -19.83 8.12
CA CYS A 149 4.27 -19.96 9.54
C CYS A 149 3.09 -20.89 9.78
N ASP A 150 3.11 -21.48 10.95
CA ASP A 150 2.00 -22.26 11.48
C ASP A 150 1.72 -21.83 12.92
N GLU A 151 0.48 -21.42 13.20
CA GLU A 151 0.02 -21.00 14.52
C GLU A 151 -1.29 -21.75 14.86
N PRO A 152 -1.23 -23.04 15.22
CA PRO A 152 -2.42 -23.87 15.44
C PRO A 152 -3.38 -23.29 16.49
N GLU A 153 -2.85 -22.79 17.59
CA GLU A 153 -3.66 -22.19 18.66
C GLU A 153 -4.46 -20.98 18.16
N TYR A 154 -3.88 -20.22 17.23
CA TYR A 154 -4.58 -19.07 16.64
C TYR A 154 -5.71 -19.51 15.70
N PHE A 155 -5.55 -20.63 14.98
CA PHE A 155 -6.63 -21.21 14.17
C PHE A 155 -7.77 -21.72 15.04
N GLU A 156 -7.46 -22.35 16.17
CA GLU A 156 -8.45 -22.78 17.17
C GLU A 156 -9.20 -21.58 17.76
N GLU A 157 -8.47 -20.52 18.14
CA GLU A 157 -9.05 -19.25 18.65
C GLU A 157 -10.06 -18.67 17.67
N LEU A 158 -9.75 -18.70 16.36
CA LEU A 158 -10.60 -18.17 15.28
C LEU A 158 -11.70 -19.16 14.84
N GLY A 159 -11.65 -20.43 15.25
CA GLY A 159 -12.58 -21.46 14.80
C GLY A 159 -12.49 -21.73 13.29
N ILE A 160 -11.28 -21.70 12.72
CA ILE A 160 -11.01 -21.92 11.30
C ILE A 160 -10.07 -23.12 11.09
N GLU A 161 -10.14 -23.70 9.90
CA GLU A 161 -9.28 -24.80 9.48
C GLU A 161 -8.40 -24.41 8.29
N LYS A 162 -7.18 -24.96 8.26
CA LYS A 162 -6.23 -24.75 7.15
C LYS A 162 -6.84 -25.20 5.81
N GLY A 163 -6.70 -24.36 4.80
CA GLY A 163 -7.25 -24.63 3.47
C GLY A 163 -8.77 -24.50 3.35
N LYS A 164 -9.48 -24.17 4.45
CA LYS A 164 -10.94 -24.06 4.48
C LYS A 164 -11.43 -22.63 4.79
N TYR A 165 -10.70 -21.62 4.36
CA TYR A 165 -11.16 -20.23 4.47
C TYR A 165 -10.68 -19.35 3.33
N ILE A 166 -11.53 -18.41 2.94
CA ILE A 166 -11.22 -17.29 2.06
C ILE A 166 -10.69 -16.16 2.92
N LEU A 167 -9.60 -15.51 2.51
CA LEU A 167 -8.99 -14.40 3.24
C LEU A 167 -9.21 -13.07 2.50
N GLY A 168 -9.88 -12.13 3.15
CA GLY A 168 -9.84 -10.70 2.79
C GLY A 168 -8.92 -9.96 3.76
N MET A 169 -7.87 -9.29 3.28
CA MET A 169 -6.90 -8.62 4.13
C MET A 169 -6.70 -7.18 3.67
N CYS A 170 -7.30 -6.22 4.37
CA CYS A 170 -7.12 -4.79 4.10
C CYS A 170 -7.70 -3.94 5.24
N ARG A 171 -7.57 -2.61 5.12
CA ARG A 171 -8.30 -1.69 5.99
C ARG A 171 -9.79 -1.71 5.67
N PHE A 172 -10.63 -1.56 6.69
CA PHE A 172 -12.09 -1.51 6.53
C PHE A 172 -12.53 -0.10 6.13
N VAL A 173 -12.40 0.19 4.84
CA VAL A 173 -12.76 1.48 4.22
C VAL A 173 -13.57 1.23 2.94
N PRO A 174 -14.47 2.16 2.54
CA PRO A 174 -15.41 1.94 1.43
C PRO A 174 -14.75 1.47 0.14
N GLU A 175 -13.62 2.06 -0.25
CA GLU A 175 -12.92 1.74 -1.49
C GLU A 175 -12.36 0.31 -1.57
N LYS A 176 -12.32 -0.42 -0.44
CA LYS A 176 -11.93 -1.84 -0.41
C LYS A 176 -13.08 -2.80 -0.67
N ASN A 177 -14.32 -2.32 -0.67
CA ASN A 177 -15.52 -3.09 -1.01
C ASN A 177 -15.65 -4.43 -0.27
N LEU A 178 -15.20 -4.52 0.99
CA LEU A 178 -15.33 -5.76 1.77
C LEU A 178 -16.78 -6.20 1.96
N HIS A 179 -17.73 -5.27 1.91
CA HIS A 179 -19.15 -5.58 1.93
C HIS A 179 -19.57 -6.45 0.71
N HIS A 180 -19.02 -6.19 -0.49
CA HIS A 180 -19.24 -7.06 -1.65
C HIS A 180 -18.68 -8.47 -1.44
N LEU A 181 -17.54 -8.60 -0.74
CA LEU A 181 -16.99 -9.91 -0.41
C LEU A 181 -17.87 -10.66 0.58
N VAL A 182 -18.40 -9.97 1.60
CA VAL A 182 -19.36 -10.55 2.55
C VAL A 182 -20.65 -10.95 1.83
N GLU A 183 -21.20 -10.09 0.99
CA GLU A 183 -22.40 -10.37 0.19
C GLU A 183 -22.18 -11.55 -0.76
N ALA A 184 -21.03 -11.62 -1.44
CA ALA A 184 -20.68 -12.74 -2.31
C ALA A 184 -20.57 -14.04 -1.52
N PHE A 185 -19.93 -14.01 -0.34
CA PHE A 185 -19.83 -15.17 0.55
C PHE A 185 -21.21 -15.70 0.98
N ILE A 186 -22.14 -14.81 1.31
CA ILE A 186 -23.52 -15.18 1.66
C ILE A 186 -24.24 -15.86 0.48
N GLN A 187 -23.95 -15.42 -0.76
CA GLN A 187 -24.55 -15.97 -1.99
C GLN A 187 -23.90 -17.28 -2.48
N MET A 188 -22.77 -17.69 -1.90
CA MET A 188 -22.12 -18.95 -2.27
C MET A 188 -23.00 -20.17 -1.92
N GLU A 189 -23.01 -21.15 -2.80
CA GLU A 189 -23.67 -22.45 -2.57
C GLU A 189 -22.92 -23.32 -1.54
N ASN A 190 -21.58 -23.15 -1.46
CA ASN A 190 -20.69 -23.95 -0.61
C ASN A 190 -20.21 -23.19 0.65
N ASN A 191 -20.92 -22.16 1.09
CA ASN A 191 -20.50 -21.34 2.21
C ASN A 191 -20.45 -22.07 3.56
N GLU A 192 -21.17 -23.17 3.73
CA GLU A 192 -21.11 -24.01 4.94
C GLU A 192 -19.80 -24.78 5.08
N SER A 193 -19.13 -25.11 3.96
CA SER A 193 -17.89 -25.89 3.93
C SER A 193 -16.62 -25.08 4.09
N ILE A 194 -16.72 -23.76 3.98
CA ILE A 194 -15.59 -22.83 4.00
C ILE A 194 -15.93 -21.60 4.87
N LYS A 195 -14.95 -20.97 5.50
CA LYS A 195 -15.14 -19.72 6.25
C LYS A 195 -14.68 -18.51 5.43
N LEU A 196 -15.27 -17.36 5.71
CA LEU A 196 -14.69 -16.08 5.30
C LEU A 196 -13.97 -15.46 6.50
N VAL A 197 -12.72 -15.05 6.30
CA VAL A 197 -11.88 -14.37 7.30
C VAL A 197 -11.55 -12.99 6.78
N LEU A 198 -11.91 -11.95 7.54
CA LEU A 198 -11.51 -10.58 7.26
C LEU A 198 -10.44 -10.14 8.24
N ALA A 199 -9.20 -9.99 7.74
CA ALA A 199 -8.05 -9.55 8.50
C ALA A 199 -7.80 -8.06 8.30
N GLY A 200 -7.88 -7.30 9.37
CA GLY A 200 -7.75 -5.84 9.36
C GLY A 200 -8.82 -5.16 10.19
N ASP A 201 -8.79 -3.84 10.17
CA ASP A 201 -9.76 -2.98 10.84
C ASP A 201 -9.70 -1.57 10.22
N THR A 202 -10.33 -0.60 10.85
CA THR A 202 -10.21 0.83 10.54
C THR A 202 -9.45 1.56 11.65
N ASP A 203 -8.72 2.63 11.29
CA ASP A 203 -8.05 3.50 12.28
C ASP A 203 -9.05 4.30 13.11
N PHE A 204 -10.20 4.62 12.52
CA PHE A 204 -11.30 5.35 13.15
C PHE A 204 -12.61 4.72 12.67
N GLU A 205 -13.40 4.23 13.62
CA GLU A 205 -14.70 3.63 13.30
C GLU A 205 -15.65 4.67 12.72
N ASP A 206 -16.25 4.33 11.58
CA ASP A 206 -17.26 5.08 10.87
C ASP A 206 -18.51 4.21 10.59
N ASP A 207 -19.53 4.76 9.97
CA ASP A 207 -20.77 4.04 9.69
C ASP A 207 -20.54 2.85 8.76
N TYR A 208 -19.63 2.98 7.77
CA TYR A 208 -19.27 1.88 6.88
C TYR A 208 -18.63 0.71 7.63
N SER A 209 -17.58 0.98 8.39
CA SER A 209 -16.84 -0.06 9.11
C SER A 209 -17.70 -0.74 10.19
N ARG A 210 -18.61 0.02 10.83
CA ARG A 210 -19.57 -0.52 11.80
C ARG A 210 -20.57 -1.45 11.13
N SER A 211 -21.23 -1.00 10.05
CA SER A 211 -22.17 -1.80 9.27
C SER A 211 -21.52 -3.06 8.70
N LEU A 212 -20.31 -2.94 8.16
CA LEU A 212 -19.54 -4.09 7.66
C LEU A 212 -19.33 -5.14 8.76
N LYS A 213 -18.86 -4.72 9.94
CA LYS A 213 -18.61 -5.62 11.09
C LYS A 213 -19.88 -6.29 11.58
N GLU A 214 -20.99 -5.55 11.66
CA GLU A 214 -22.29 -6.08 12.06
C GLU A 214 -22.80 -7.13 11.08
N THR A 215 -22.81 -6.83 9.78
CA THR A 215 -23.21 -7.76 8.72
C THR A 215 -22.30 -9.01 8.69
N ALA A 216 -20.99 -8.82 8.80
CA ALA A 216 -20.02 -9.91 8.83
C ALA A 216 -20.28 -10.86 9.99
N LYS A 217 -20.46 -10.35 11.22
CA LYS A 217 -20.76 -11.14 12.41
C LYS A 217 -22.08 -11.89 12.30
N ALA A 218 -23.13 -11.23 11.81
CA ALA A 218 -24.44 -11.84 11.64
C ALA A 218 -24.43 -13.05 10.67
N ASN A 219 -23.44 -13.10 9.77
CA ASN A 219 -23.31 -14.16 8.77
C ASN A 219 -22.10 -15.09 9.03
N GLY A 220 -21.61 -15.16 10.26
CA GLY A 220 -20.56 -16.09 10.67
C GLY A 220 -19.17 -15.83 10.07
N VAL A 221 -18.94 -14.62 9.55
CA VAL A 221 -17.62 -14.19 9.05
C VAL A 221 -16.69 -13.93 10.23
N VAL A 222 -15.47 -14.43 10.15
CA VAL A 222 -14.45 -14.29 11.17
C VAL A 222 -13.75 -12.94 11.00
N LEU A 223 -13.75 -12.11 12.03
CA LEU A 223 -13.06 -10.82 12.09
C LEU A 223 -11.83 -10.93 13.00
N THR A 224 -10.64 -10.78 12.47
CA THR A 224 -9.41 -10.89 13.25
C THR A 224 -8.99 -9.58 13.93
N GLY A 225 -9.54 -8.43 13.50
CA GLY A 225 -8.96 -7.13 13.80
C GLY A 225 -7.59 -6.93 13.12
N PHE A 226 -6.81 -5.95 13.60
CA PHE A 226 -5.44 -5.77 13.12
C PHE A 226 -4.56 -6.94 13.55
N VAL A 227 -4.02 -7.65 12.58
CA VAL A 227 -3.12 -8.80 12.78
C VAL A 227 -1.77 -8.55 12.10
N LYS A 228 -0.67 -9.00 12.71
CA LYS A 228 0.71 -8.78 12.25
C LYS A 228 1.59 -9.99 12.58
N GLY A 229 2.78 -10.04 11.96
CA GLY A 229 3.81 -11.04 12.24
C GLY A 229 3.30 -12.45 11.99
N ARG A 230 3.72 -13.40 12.83
CA ARG A 230 3.46 -14.83 12.65
C ARG A 230 1.98 -15.18 12.47
N LYS A 231 1.06 -14.54 13.19
CA LYS A 231 -0.40 -14.74 13.02
C LYS A 231 -0.86 -14.38 11.61
N LEU A 232 -0.41 -13.22 11.05
CA LEU A 232 -0.72 -12.82 9.69
C LEU A 232 -0.09 -13.76 8.66
N HIS A 233 1.19 -14.09 8.85
CA HIS A 233 1.92 -15.01 7.98
C HIS A 233 1.25 -16.40 7.94
N SER A 234 0.75 -16.88 9.09
CA SER A 234 0.01 -18.13 9.18
C SER A 234 -1.32 -18.07 8.42
N LEU A 235 -2.08 -16.95 8.51
CA LEU A 235 -3.29 -16.77 7.72
C LEU A 235 -3.00 -16.78 6.21
N LEU A 236 -1.94 -16.12 5.76
CA LEU A 236 -1.53 -16.14 4.34
C LEU A 236 -1.03 -17.51 3.89
N THR A 237 -0.27 -18.22 4.75
CA THR A 237 0.27 -19.55 4.44
C THR A 237 -0.83 -20.58 4.17
N HIS A 238 -1.95 -20.49 4.88
CA HIS A 238 -2.93 -21.56 4.92
C HIS A 238 -4.31 -21.19 4.37
N CYS A 239 -4.52 -19.97 3.83
CA CYS A 239 -5.81 -19.64 3.24
C CYS A 239 -6.06 -20.42 1.94
N ARG A 240 -7.33 -20.67 1.67
CA ARG A 240 -7.80 -21.30 0.43
C ARG A 240 -7.56 -20.40 -0.76
N CYS A 241 -7.95 -19.15 -0.63
CA CYS A 241 -7.66 -18.09 -1.58
C CYS A 241 -7.66 -16.74 -0.87
N TYR A 242 -7.00 -15.78 -1.49
CA TYR A 242 -7.05 -14.38 -1.11
C TYR A 242 -7.99 -13.62 -2.04
N CYS A 243 -8.88 -12.79 -1.48
CA CYS A 243 -9.80 -11.97 -2.25
C CYS A 243 -9.60 -10.47 -2.01
N LEU A 244 -9.48 -9.69 -3.11
CA LEU A 244 -9.37 -8.23 -3.07
C LEU A 244 -10.43 -7.58 -3.98
N PRO A 245 -11.61 -7.21 -3.46
CA PRO A 245 -12.71 -6.66 -4.26
C PRO A 245 -12.64 -5.14 -4.46
N SER A 246 -11.48 -4.52 -4.24
CA SER A 246 -11.29 -3.07 -4.23
C SER A 246 -11.79 -2.39 -5.51
N SER A 247 -12.38 -1.20 -5.37
CA SER A 247 -12.70 -0.30 -6.48
C SER A 247 -11.57 0.69 -6.79
N HIS A 248 -10.61 0.87 -5.86
CA HIS A 248 -9.49 1.78 -6.03
C HIS A 248 -8.23 1.27 -5.33
N GLU A 249 -7.13 1.25 -6.08
CA GLU A 249 -5.78 0.93 -5.61
C GLU A 249 -4.73 1.81 -6.30
N GLY A 250 -3.63 2.10 -5.61
CA GLY A 250 -2.45 2.69 -6.25
C GLY A 250 -1.52 1.59 -6.79
N LEU A 251 -1.12 0.69 -5.90
CA LEU A 251 -0.52 -0.62 -6.14
C LEU A 251 -1.04 -1.54 -5.02
N PRO A 252 -1.64 -2.69 -5.33
CA PRO A 252 -2.30 -3.54 -4.33
C PRO A 252 -1.28 -4.39 -3.55
N ILE A 253 -0.57 -3.80 -2.58
CA ILE A 253 0.50 -4.48 -1.82
C ILE A 253 0.00 -5.76 -1.15
N ALA A 254 -1.20 -5.75 -0.56
CA ALA A 254 -1.78 -6.93 0.07
C ALA A 254 -2.02 -8.10 -0.93
N LEU A 255 -2.34 -7.78 -2.19
CA LEU A 255 -2.40 -8.78 -3.26
C LEU A 255 -1.00 -9.33 -3.55
N LEU A 256 0.01 -8.46 -3.66
CA LEU A 256 1.39 -8.90 -3.91
C LEU A 256 1.93 -9.75 -2.75
N GLU A 257 1.57 -9.43 -1.51
CA GLU A 257 1.87 -10.25 -0.34
C GLU A 257 1.22 -11.64 -0.48
N ALA A 258 -0.07 -11.74 -0.77
CA ALA A 258 -0.74 -13.01 -0.98
C ALA A 258 -0.10 -13.83 -2.13
N MET A 259 0.24 -13.19 -3.24
CA MET A 259 0.95 -13.82 -4.35
C MET A 259 2.32 -14.36 -3.94
N SER A 260 3.05 -13.68 -3.07
CA SER A 260 4.36 -14.16 -2.59
C SER A 260 4.25 -15.48 -1.82
N TYR A 261 3.11 -15.76 -1.17
CA TYR A 261 2.80 -17.03 -0.51
C TYR A 261 2.31 -18.12 -1.50
N GLY A 262 2.18 -17.79 -2.78
CA GLY A 262 1.65 -18.75 -3.77
C GLY A 262 0.17 -19.06 -3.59
N VAL A 263 -0.59 -18.18 -2.96
CA VAL A 263 -2.03 -18.36 -2.71
C VAL A 263 -2.81 -18.07 -3.98
N GLU A 264 -3.85 -18.86 -4.26
CA GLU A 264 -4.81 -18.54 -5.32
C GLU A 264 -5.51 -17.22 -5.03
N VAL A 265 -5.60 -16.30 -6.01
CA VAL A 265 -6.12 -14.95 -5.79
C VAL A 265 -7.35 -14.67 -6.66
N VAL A 266 -8.31 -13.92 -6.11
CA VAL A 266 -9.50 -13.40 -6.81
C VAL A 266 -9.55 -11.90 -6.58
N VAL A 267 -9.53 -11.12 -7.66
CA VAL A 267 -9.44 -9.66 -7.55
C VAL A 267 -10.38 -8.97 -8.54
N SER A 268 -10.83 -7.76 -8.21
CA SER A 268 -11.57 -6.92 -9.15
C SER A 268 -10.71 -6.50 -10.35
N ASP A 269 -11.34 -6.23 -11.49
CA ASP A 269 -10.70 -5.88 -12.77
C ASP A 269 -10.32 -4.39 -12.89
N ILE A 270 -10.04 -3.74 -11.77
CA ILE A 270 -9.57 -2.35 -11.79
C ILE A 270 -8.17 -2.23 -12.41
N PRO A 271 -7.80 -1.06 -12.99
CA PRO A 271 -6.52 -0.89 -13.68
C PRO A 271 -5.29 -1.29 -12.86
N ALA A 272 -5.26 -0.98 -11.56
CA ALA A 272 -4.14 -1.32 -10.68
C ALA A 272 -4.00 -2.84 -10.46
N ASN A 273 -5.09 -3.60 -10.41
CA ASN A 273 -5.06 -5.05 -10.30
C ASN A 273 -4.69 -5.68 -11.65
N LEU A 274 -5.22 -5.15 -12.76
CA LEU A 274 -4.87 -5.60 -14.10
C LEU A 274 -3.39 -5.42 -14.44
N GLU A 275 -2.77 -4.36 -13.92
CA GLU A 275 -1.32 -4.08 -14.08
C GLU A 275 -0.43 -5.18 -13.47
N VAL A 276 -0.93 -5.91 -12.47
CA VAL A 276 -0.21 -7.03 -11.85
C VAL A 276 0.02 -8.16 -12.86
N GLY A 277 -0.90 -8.33 -13.83
CA GLY A 277 -0.75 -9.29 -14.93
C GLY A 277 -1.10 -10.72 -14.53
N LEU A 278 -2.12 -10.91 -13.72
CA LEU A 278 -2.65 -12.22 -13.35
C LEU A 278 -3.33 -12.93 -14.53
N ALA A 279 -3.55 -14.24 -14.40
CA ALA A 279 -4.39 -14.98 -15.33
C ALA A 279 -5.83 -14.43 -15.33
N LYS A 280 -6.51 -14.50 -16.48
CA LYS A 280 -7.87 -13.95 -16.65
C LYS A 280 -8.87 -14.49 -15.63
N ASP A 281 -8.69 -15.73 -15.22
CA ASP A 281 -9.57 -16.39 -14.25
C ASP A 281 -9.47 -15.78 -12.83
N CYS A 282 -8.43 -15.03 -12.54
CA CYS A 282 -8.28 -14.35 -11.25
C CYS A 282 -9.14 -13.08 -11.14
N TYR A 283 -9.65 -12.56 -12.25
CA TYR A 283 -10.39 -11.29 -12.26
C TYR A 283 -11.90 -11.48 -12.28
N PHE A 284 -12.62 -10.59 -11.63
CA PHE A 284 -14.06 -10.43 -11.75
C PHE A 284 -14.42 -8.95 -11.97
N PRO A 285 -15.56 -8.62 -12.62
CA PRO A 285 -15.96 -7.23 -12.83
C PRO A 285 -16.18 -6.53 -11.49
N VAL A 286 -15.55 -5.37 -11.31
CA VAL A 286 -15.70 -4.59 -10.06
C VAL A 286 -17.17 -4.29 -9.75
N GLY A 287 -17.61 -4.61 -8.53
CA GLY A 287 -18.99 -4.43 -8.10
C GLY A 287 -19.93 -5.58 -8.46
N ASP A 288 -19.52 -6.55 -9.26
CA ASP A 288 -20.34 -7.73 -9.60
C ASP A 288 -20.20 -8.81 -8.51
N VAL A 289 -21.08 -8.73 -7.52
CA VAL A 289 -21.13 -9.66 -6.38
C VAL A 289 -21.45 -11.07 -6.82
N GLY A 290 -22.33 -11.25 -7.83
CA GLY A 290 -22.69 -12.56 -8.35
C GLY A 290 -21.53 -13.25 -9.07
N ALA A 291 -20.78 -12.53 -9.91
CA ALA A 291 -19.58 -13.06 -10.54
C ALA A 291 -18.50 -13.42 -9.51
N LEU A 292 -18.38 -12.61 -8.44
CA LEU A 292 -17.48 -12.92 -7.33
C LEU A 292 -17.90 -14.21 -6.62
N ALA A 293 -19.17 -14.35 -6.25
CA ALA A 293 -19.70 -15.54 -5.58
C ALA A 293 -19.42 -16.81 -6.40
N GLN A 294 -19.73 -16.82 -7.70
CA GLN A 294 -19.46 -17.95 -8.60
C GLN A 294 -17.97 -18.32 -8.65
N LYS A 295 -17.06 -17.34 -8.65
CA LYS A 295 -15.61 -17.62 -8.63
C LYS A 295 -15.18 -18.25 -7.31
N LEU A 296 -15.66 -17.73 -6.19
CA LEU A 296 -15.35 -18.25 -4.86
C LEU A 296 -15.91 -19.68 -4.68
N ASP A 297 -17.12 -19.96 -5.17
CA ASP A 297 -17.69 -21.31 -5.19
C ASP A 297 -16.82 -22.31 -5.98
N LYS A 298 -16.41 -21.91 -7.18
CA LYS A 298 -15.53 -22.74 -8.01
C LYS A 298 -14.21 -23.05 -7.30
N ILE A 299 -13.63 -22.09 -6.61
CA ILE A 299 -12.41 -22.27 -5.85
C ILE A 299 -12.66 -23.17 -4.63
N ALA A 300 -13.74 -22.96 -3.89
CA ALA A 300 -14.09 -23.75 -2.73
C ALA A 300 -14.27 -25.24 -3.08
N ALA A 301 -14.89 -25.53 -4.22
CA ALA A 301 -15.12 -26.88 -4.73
C ALA A 301 -13.89 -27.56 -5.37
N SER A 302 -12.84 -26.80 -5.69
CA SER A 302 -11.63 -27.32 -6.37
C SER A 302 -10.60 -27.86 -5.36
N PRO A 303 -9.60 -28.66 -5.72
CA PRO A 303 -8.46 -28.99 -4.86
C PRO A 303 -7.64 -27.75 -4.51
N LEU A 304 -7.02 -27.72 -3.33
CA LEU A 304 -6.11 -26.63 -2.94
C LEU A 304 -4.96 -26.51 -3.96
N LYS A 305 -4.70 -25.31 -4.44
CA LYS A 305 -3.63 -25.03 -5.41
C LYS A 305 -2.59 -24.11 -4.81
N HIS A 306 -1.34 -24.39 -5.13
CA HIS A 306 -0.24 -23.46 -4.97
C HIS A 306 0.12 -22.90 -6.33
N VAL A 307 0.13 -21.56 -6.46
CA VAL A 307 0.36 -20.85 -7.72
C VAL A 307 1.74 -20.21 -7.72
N GLY A 308 2.55 -20.52 -8.73
CA GLY A 308 3.83 -19.84 -8.94
C GLY A 308 3.61 -18.49 -9.64
N TYR A 309 3.86 -17.38 -8.93
CA TYR A 309 3.83 -16.04 -9.49
C TYR A 309 5.24 -15.52 -9.75
N ASP A 310 5.44 -14.77 -10.84
CA ASP A 310 6.69 -14.03 -11.06
C ASP A 310 6.69 -12.76 -10.19
N MET A 311 7.43 -12.83 -9.08
CA MET A 311 7.59 -11.74 -8.12
C MET A 311 8.85 -10.89 -8.37
N SER A 312 9.61 -11.15 -9.44
CA SER A 312 10.92 -10.54 -9.69
C SER A 312 10.88 -9.01 -9.76
N LYS A 313 9.81 -8.42 -10.29
CA LYS A 313 9.63 -6.96 -10.36
C LYS A 313 9.27 -6.31 -9.02
N TYR A 314 8.91 -7.10 -8.01
CA TYR A 314 8.55 -6.66 -6.66
C TYR A 314 9.61 -7.04 -5.61
N ASP A 315 10.80 -7.48 -6.04
CA ASP A 315 11.93 -7.78 -5.16
C ASP A 315 12.58 -6.50 -4.62
N TRP A 316 12.73 -6.42 -3.30
CA TRP A 316 13.29 -5.24 -2.63
C TRP A 316 14.73 -4.92 -3.03
N ASN A 317 15.55 -5.92 -3.36
CA ASN A 317 16.95 -5.66 -3.78
C ASN A 317 16.96 -4.98 -5.15
N ARG A 318 16.13 -5.47 -6.08
CA ARG A 318 15.96 -4.85 -7.40
C ARG A 318 15.43 -3.43 -7.29
N ILE A 319 14.40 -3.22 -6.47
CA ILE A 319 13.80 -1.90 -6.24
C ILE A 319 14.82 -0.94 -5.63
N ALA A 320 15.58 -1.39 -4.62
CA ALA A 320 16.62 -0.58 -4.01
C ALA A 320 17.70 -0.16 -5.02
N THR A 321 18.11 -1.07 -5.92
CA THR A 321 19.05 -0.74 -7.00
C THR A 321 18.46 0.30 -7.96
N GLN A 322 17.21 0.17 -8.35
CA GLN A 322 16.55 1.15 -9.22
C GLN A 322 16.46 2.54 -8.57
N VAL A 323 16.14 2.60 -7.26
CA VAL A 323 16.13 3.87 -6.52
C VAL A 323 17.52 4.47 -6.41
N GLU A 324 18.54 3.63 -6.19
CA GLU A 324 19.95 4.04 -6.17
C GLU A 324 20.38 4.65 -7.50
N GLU A 325 20.00 4.06 -8.63
CA GLU A 325 20.29 4.61 -9.97
C GLU A 325 19.72 6.02 -10.13
N VAL A 326 18.49 6.27 -9.62
CA VAL A 326 17.90 7.62 -9.61
C VAL A 326 18.74 8.59 -8.78
N TYR A 327 19.21 8.16 -7.60
CA TYR A 327 20.03 9.00 -6.74
C TYR A 327 21.40 9.30 -7.36
N LEU A 328 22.08 8.31 -7.94
CA LEU A 328 23.36 8.47 -8.61
C LEU A 328 23.28 9.46 -9.78
N THR A 329 22.21 9.40 -10.57
CA THR A 329 21.97 10.33 -11.67
C THR A 329 21.86 11.78 -11.17
N LEU A 330 21.25 11.98 -10.00
CA LEU A 330 21.15 13.31 -9.37
C LEU A 330 22.49 13.80 -8.81
N THR A 331 23.31 12.91 -8.25
CA THR A 331 24.58 13.30 -7.63
C THR A 331 25.69 13.52 -8.67
N ALA A 332 25.73 12.72 -9.74
CA ALA A 332 26.72 12.82 -10.81
C ALA A 332 26.72 14.18 -11.56
N GLY A 333 25.58 14.87 -11.60
CA GLY A 333 25.48 16.20 -12.23
C GLY A 333 26.31 17.32 -11.57
N ASN A 334 26.98 17.06 -10.44
CA ASN A 334 27.81 18.04 -9.72
C ASN A 334 29.33 17.88 -9.92
N SER A 335 29.79 16.85 -10.66
CA SER A 335 31.23 16.63 -10.88
C SER A 335 31.82 17.44 -12.05
N GLY A 336 31.03 18.31 -12.65
CA GLY A 336 31.46 19.12 -13.79
C GLY A 336 31.19 20.59 -13.61
N THR A 337 31.79 21.27 -12.60
CA THR A 337 32.15 22.71 -12.63
C THR A 337 32.71 23.13 -11.28
N HIS A 338 33.98 22.93 -11.06
CA HIS A 338 34.82 23.91 -10.35
C HIS A 338 36.04 24.18 -11.21
N PRO A 339 36.21 25.44 -11.66
CA PRO A 339 37.46 25.87 -12.28
C PRO A 339 38.55 26.01 -11.24
#